data_ab13a6c2e3e7b9de59b7b8639fa8eb65
#
_entry.id   ab13a6c2e3e7b9de59b7b8639fa8eb65
#
_cell.length_a   1.000
_cell.length_b   1.000
_cell.length_c   1.000
_cell.angle_alpha   90.00
_cell.angle_beta   90.00
_cell.angle_gamma   90.00
#
_symmetry.space_group_name_H-M   'P 1'
#
loop_
_entity.id
_entity.type
_entity.pdbx_description
1 polymer ?
#
loop_
_entity_poly.entity_id
_entity_poly.type
_entity_poly.pdbx_seq_one_letter_code
_entity_poly.pdbx_strand_id
1 'polypeptide(L)'
;MVAILLSINACAPTRVLDQRDGPGKPINASAIPDATPKPEPRSAYGNPKSYVVFGKRYYVMDSSENYVERGIASWYGAKFHGRWTSSGEPFNMYEITAAHKSLPLPTYVEITNLNNGKKIVAKVNDRGPFHGKRLIDLSYAAAAKLGIFAKGTGYVEVRALSPEKSPKQTTHQTYEEQVYIQLGAFEKKENAQRLQQKVMSLGVKNTRIYTSHQNSGLLHRVRIGPFPEPEKALSIMSQLAAAGIGDTHTITERRPVKS
;
A
#
# COMPACT_ATOMS: atom_id res chain seq x y z
N MET A 1 61.00 38.47 25.38
CA MET A 1 60.38 37.16 25.38
C MET A 1 58.91 37.33 25.01
N VAL A 2 58.53 36.98 23.77
CA VAL A 2 57.14 37.03 23.30
C VAL A 2 56.59 35.63 23.40
N ALA A 3 55.54 35.44 24.23
CA ALA A 3 54.82 34.19 24.38
C ALA A 3 53.74 34.09 23.28
N ILE A 4 53.93 33.14 22.37
CA ILE A 4 52.95 32.77 21.35
C ILE A 4 51.96 31.78 21.98
N LEU A 5 50.71 32.23 22.19
CA LEU A 5 49.60 31.35 22.57
C LEU A 5 49.09 30.62 21.32
N LEU A 6 49.37 29.33 21.20
CA LEU A 6 48.71 28.44 20.22
C LEU A 6 47.31 28.11 20.71
N SER A 7 46.30 28.67 20.06
CA SER A 7 44.90 28.23 20.22
C SER A 7 44.64 26.94 19.43
N ILE A 8 44.49 25.83 20.13
CA ILE A 8 44.12 24.54 19.57
C ILE A 8 42.59 24.60 19.33
N ASN A 9 42.17 24.78 18.08
CA ASN A 9 40.80 24.55 17.68
C ASN A 9 40.52 23.05 17.68
N ALA A 10 39.90 22.56 18.75
CA ALA A 10 39.38 21.22 18.81
C ALA A 10 38.15 21.15 17.90
N CYS A 11 38.30 20.56 16.71
CA CYS A 11 37.17 20.10 15.90
C CYS A 11 36.46 19.00 16.69
N ALA A 12 35.34 19.35 17.32
CA ALA A 12 34.44 18.33 17.88
C ALA A 12 33.90 17.48 16.73
N PRO A 13 34.04 16.12 16.80
CA PRO A 13 33.43 15.27 15.79
C PRO A 13 31.90 15.45 15.86
N THR A 14 31.33 15.94 14.77
CA THR A 14 29.87 15.94 14.58
C THR A 14 29.44 14.48 14.69
N ARG A 15 28.84 14.09 15.81
CA ARG A 15 28.18 12.79 15.94
C ARG A 15 27.12 12.73 14.85
N VAL A 16 27.41 12.03 13.77
CA VAL A 16 26.39 11.48 12.88
C VAL A 16 25.62 10.49 13.76
N LEU A 17 24.53 10.96 14.35
CA LEU A 17 23.55 10.10 15.01
C LEU A 17 23.07 9.15 13.91
N ASP A 18 23.50 7.89 14.00
CA ASP A 18 22.89 6.77 13.28
C ASP A 18 21.41 6.74 13.72
N GLN A 19 20.59 7.53 13.03
CA GLN A 19 19.15 7.59 13.30
C GLN A 19 18.54 6.32 12.75
N ARG A 20 18.61 5.26 13.56
CA ARG A 20 17.76 4.08 13.35
C ARG A 20 16.33 4.58 13.32
N ASP A 21 15.57 4.12 12.33
CA ASP A 21 14.14 4.43 12.31
C ASP A 21 13.48 3.85 13.56
N GLY A 22 12.66 4.64 14.23
CA GLY A 22 12.12 4.27 15.52
C GLY A 22 10.95 5.14 15.95
N PRO A 23 10.36 4.80 17.11
CA PRO A 23 9.31 5.60 17.69
C PRO A 23 9.84 6.96 18.15
N GLY A 24 8.99 7.95 18.08
CA GLY A 24 9.22 9.22 18.73
C GLY A 24 8.87 9.19 20.22
N LYS A 25 8.43 10.33 20.76
CA LYS A 25 7.90 10.40 22.10
C LYS A 25 6.63 9.52 22.22
N PRO A 26 6.38 8.89 23.38
CA PRO A 26 5.12 8.18 23.62
C PRO A 26 3.91 9.08 23.36
N ILE A 27 2.89 8.52 22.72
CA ILE A 27 1.66 9.23 22.35
C ILE A 27 0.43 8.50 22.90
N ASN A 28 -0.60 9.27 23.21
CA ASN A 28 -1.95 8.72 23.36
C ASN A 28 -2.59 8.62 21.97
N ALA A 29 -2.37 7.50 21.27
CA ALA A 29 -2.82 7.31 19.89
C ALA A 29 -4.35 7.38 19.75
N SER A 30 -5.13 7.04 20.77
CA SER A 30 -6.59 7.12 20.74
C SER A 30 -7.11 8.57 20.73
N ALA A 31 -6.34 9.51 21.25
CA ALA A 31 -6.68 10.94 21.24
C ALA A 31 -6.36 11.65 19.91
N ILE A 32 -5.58 11.02 19.03
CA ILE A 32 -5.22 11.62 17.72
C ILE A 32 -6.40 11.42 16.76
N PRO A 33 -6.96 12.51 16.20
CA PRO A 33 -8.07 12.40 15.26
C PRO A 33 -7.62 11.68 13.98
N ASP A 34 -8.56 10.95 13.37
CA ASP A 34 -8.36 10.40 12.02
C ASP A 34 -8.25 11.53 11.00
N ALA A 35 -7.65 11.25 9.85
CA ALA A 35 -7.67 12.19 8.74
C ALA A 35 -9.12 12.40 8.27
N THR A 36 -9.50 13.67 8.08
CA THR A 36 -10.82 14.01 7.56
C THR A 36 -10.77 14.03 6.04
N PRO A 37 -11.48 13.11 5.33
CA PRO A 37 -11.53 13.14 3.88
C PRO A 37 -12.13 14.45 3.37
N LYS A 38 -11.44 15.08 2.44
CA LYS A 38 -11.88 16.29 1.76
C LYS A 38 -11.50 16.24 0.29
N PRO A 39 -12.24 16.90 -0.61
CA PRO A 39 -11.84 17.06 -2.00
C PRO A 39 -10.50 17.83 -2.06
N GLU A 40 -9.46 17.17 -2.56
CA GLU A 40 -8.17 17.80 -2.80
C GLU A 40 -7.74 17.52 -4.25
N PRO A 41 -7.18 18.51 -4.96
CA PRO A 41 -6.59 18.27 -6.27
C PRO A 41 -5.42 17.31 -6.14
N ARG A 42 -5.12 16.57 -7.21
CA ARG A 42 -3.88 15.78 -7.25
C ARG A 42 -2.70 16.68 -6.94
N SER A 43 -1.83 16.23 -6.05
CA SER A 43 -0.58 16.91 -5.76
C SER A 43 0.23 17.09 -7.06
N ALA A 44 0.85 18.25 -7.22
CA ALA A 44 1.75 18.53 -8.34
C ALA A 44 2.98 17.62 -8.32
N TYR A 45 3.32 17.09 -7.16
CA TYR A 45 4.45 16.17 -6.95
C TYR A 45 3.96 14.76 -6.62
N GLY A 46 4.83 13.77 -6.87
CA GLY A 46 4.61 12.37 -6.50
C GLY A 46 3.64 11.60 -7.39
N ASN A 47 3.09 12.22 -8.46
CA ASN A 47 2.11 11.60 -9.37
C ASN A 47 2.59 11.45 -10.83
N PRO A 48 3.84 11.04 -11.12
CA PRO A 48 4.22 10.73 -12.50
C PRO A 48 3.48 9.46 -12.97
N LYS A 49 3.35 9.26 -14.27
CA LYS A 49 2.77 8.02 -14.81
C LYS A 49 3.49 6.77 -14.30
N SER A 50 4.81 6.85 -14.16
CA SER A 50 5.63 5.81 -13.52
C SER A 50 6.90 6.41 -12.93
N TYR A 51 7.51 5.69 -11.99
CA TYR A 51 8.78 6.06 -11.37
C TYR A 51 9.60 4.81 -11.04
N VAL A 52 10.92 4.94 -10.85
CA VAL A 52 11.82 3.83 -10.58
C VAL A 52 12.49 4.03 -9.23
N VAL A 53 12.43 3.00 -8.37
CA VAL A 53 13.15 2.95 -7.09
C VAL A 53 13.84 1.61 -6.97
N PHE A 54 15.13 1.60 -6.64
CA PHE A 54 15.97 0.40 -6.55
C PHE A 54 15.87 -0.51 -7.79
N GLY A 55 15.84 0.09 -9.00
CA GLY A 55 15.74 -0.62 -10.27
C GLY A 55 14.34 -1.17 -10.61
N LYS A 56 13.38 -1.10 -9.69
CA LYS A 56 12.00 -1.53 -9.91
C LYS A 56 11.11 -0.37 -10.35
N ARG A 57 10.34 -0.56 -11.43
CA ARG A 57 9.37 0.41 -11.93
C ARG A 57 8.01 0.23 -11.25
N TYR A 58 7.44 1.34 -10.82
CA TYR A 58 6.11 1.46 -10.23
C TYR A 58 5.25 2.36 -11.10
N TYR A 59 3.96 2.06 -11.19
CA TYR A 59 2.99 2.84 -11.96
C TYR A 59 1.98 3.46 -11.00
N VAL A 60 1.74 4.76 -11.16
CA VAL A 60 0.71 5.48 -10.42
C VAL A 60 -0.63 5.26 -11.11
N MET A 61 -1.67 4.98 -10.33
CA MET A 61 -3.03 4.77 -10.80
C MET A 61 -3.64 6.10 -11.27
N ASP A 62 -4.48 6.05 -12.31
CA ASP A 62 -5.19 7.23 -12.78
C ASP A 62 -6.32 7.66 -11.82
N SER A 63 -6.86 6.73 -11.04
CA SER A 63 -7.91 6.96 -10.05
C SER A 63 -7.76 6.01 -8.88
N SER A 64 -8.19 6.44 -7.70
CA SER A 64 -8.35 5.59 -6.51
C SER A 64 -9.77 5.01 -6.38
N GLU A 65 -10.64 5.29 -7.33
CA GLU A 65 -12.03 4.85 -7.28
C GLU A 65 -12.14 3.32 -7.18
N ASN A 66 -12.97 2.84 -6.25
CA ASN A 66 -13.17 1.42 -5.97
C ASN A 66 -11.89 0.65 -5.59
N TYR A 67 -10.81 1.35 -5.18
CA TYR A 67 -9.62 0.67 -4.72
C TYR A 67 -9.87 -0.01 -3.37
N VAL A 68 -9.66 -1.32 -3.33
CA VAL A 68 -9.63 -2.14 -2.12
C VAL A 68 -8.54 -3.18 -2.30
N GLU A 69 -7.59 -3.25 -1.37
CA GLU A 69 -6.53 -4.25 -1.39
C GLU A 69 -6.18 -4.70 0.03
N ARG A 70 -5.83 -5.99 0.20
CA ARG A 70 -5.37 -6.56 1.46
C ARG A 70 -3.89 -6.89 1.37
N GLY A 71 -3.17 -6.62 2.44
CA GLY A 71 -1.73 -6.87 2.47
C GLY A 71 -1.09 -6.50 3.79
N ILE A 72 0.23 -6.60 3.81
CA ILE A 72 1.02 -6.27 5.00
C ILE A 72 1.22 -4.76 5.08
N ALA A 73 0.83 -4.18 6.21
CA ALA A 73 1.22 -2.85 6.62
C ALA A 73 2.48 -2.90 7.50
N SER A 74 3.33 -1.90 7.39
CA SER A 74 4.37 -1.59 8.36
C SER A 74 4.30 -0.10 8.72
N TRP A 75 5.32 0.46 9.35
CA TRP A 75 5.33 1.86 9.70
C TRP A 75 6.73 2.45 9.60
N TYR A 76 6.82 3.77 9.50
CA TYR A 76 8.01 4.59 9.48
C TYR A 76 7.86 5.77 10.46
N GLY A 77 8.97 6.25 11.02
CA GLY A 77 8.92 7.14 12.16
C GLY A 77 10.00 8.20 12.19
N ALA A 78 10.74 8.26 13.29
CA ALA A 78 11.64 9.37 13.67
C ALA A 78 12.69 9.72 12.60
N LYS A 79 13.21 8.73 11.87
CA LYS A 79 14.19 8.95 10.80
C LYS A 79 13.67 9.85 9.67
N PHE A 80 12.37 9.81 9.41
CA PHE A 80 11.73 10.53 8.31
C PHE A 80 10.99 11.79 8.77
N HIS A 81 10.80 11.95 10.08
CA HIS A 81 10.08 13.10 10.65
C HIS A 81 10.69 14.43 10.20
N GLY A 82 9.83 15.34 9.70
CA GLY A 82 10.23 16.63 9.16
C GLY A 82 10.79 16.62 7.74
N ARG A 83 11.00 15.44 7.12
CA ARG A 83 11.41 15.34 5.71
C ARG A 83 10.21 15.52 4.79
N TRP A 84 10.47 15.98 3.58
CA TRP A 84 9.44 16.14 2.56
C TRP A 84 8.94 14.78 2.07
N THR A 85 7.63 14.61 2.06
CA THR A 85 6.94 13.48 1.43
C THR A 85 6.93 13.62 -0.09
N SER A 86 6.56 12.56 -0.78
CA SER A 86 6.43 12.60 -2.24
C SER A 86 5.36 13.56 -2.75
N SER A 87 4.35 13.91 -1.94
CA SER A 87 3.36 14.92 -2.29
C SER A 87 3.84 16.36 -2.09
N GLY A 88 5.03 16.56 -1.48
CA GLY A 88 5.57 17.87 -1.17
C GLY A 88 5.08 18.47 0.14
N GLU A 89 4.63 17.65 1.08
CA GLU A 89 4.28 18.01 2.46
C GLU A 89 5.38 17.56 3.42
N PRO A 90 5.66 18.27 4.53
CA PRO A 90 6.55 17.75 5.57
C PRO A 90 5.93 16.54 6.25
N PHE A 91 6.66 15.44 6.37
CA PHE A 91 6.19 14.26 7.08
C PHE A 91 6.10 14.51 8.58
N ASN A 92 4.90 14.41 9.13
CA ASN A 92 4.67 14.43 10.57
C ASN A 92 4.30 13.02 11.06
N MET A 93 5.22 12.36 11.77
CA MET A 93 5.00 11.02 12.29
C MET A 93 3.85 10.92 13.31
N TYR A 94 3.40 12.05 13.85
CA TYR A 94 2.32 12.15 14.84
C TYR A 94 0.94 12.41 14.22
N GLU A 95 0.83 12.51 12.91
CA GLU A 95 -0.43 12.59 12.17
C GLU A 95 -0.82 11.23 11.58
N ILE A 96 -2.10 11.06 11.25
CA ILE A 96 -2.60 9.81 10.66
C ILE A 96 -2.41 9.86 9.14
N THR A 97 -1.19 9.51 8.70
CA THR A 97 -0.78 9.50 7.29
C THR A 97 -0.21 8.14 6.89
N ALA A 98 -0.04 7.93 5.58
CA ALA A 98 0.52 6.71 5.03
C ALA A 98 1.26 6.93 3.71
N ALA A 99 2.13 5.96 3.36
CA ALA A 99 2.81 5.86 2.08
C ALA A 99 2.28 4.67 1.28
N HIS A 100 1.99 4.88 -0.01
CA HIS A 100 1.52 3.84 -0.93
C HIS A 100 2.20 3.95 -2.29
N LYS A 101 2.45 2.77 -2.93
CA LYS A 101 3.22 2.71 -4.19
C LYS A 101 2.51 3.33 -5.38
N SER A 102 1.20 3.10 -5.51
CA SER A 102 0.47 3.36 -6.76
C SER A 102 -0.77 4.23 -6.63
N LEU A 103 -1.34 4.43 -5.44
CA LEU A 103 -2.48 5.32 -5.28
C LEU A 103 -2.11 6.76 -5.69
N PRO A 104 -3.01 7.52 -6.32
CA PRO A 104 -2.81 8.96 -6.55
C PRO A 104 -2.56 9.69 -5.23
N LEU A 105 -1.71 10.70 -5.22
CA LEU A 105 -1.50 11.55 -4.04
C LEU A 105 -2.21 12.90 -4.21
N PRO A 106 -2.96 13.37 -3.20
CA PRO A 106 -3.34 12.62 -2.02
C PRO A 106 -4.51 11.67 -2.30
N THR A 107 -4.61 10.59 -1.52
CA THR A 107 -5.81 9.72 -1.43
C THR A 107 -6.14 9.50 0.03
N TYR A 108 -7.40 9.63 0.42
CA TYR A 108 -7.85 9.21 1.74
C TYR A 108 -8.25 7.74 1.71
N VAL A 109 -7.82 6.98 2.72
CA VAL A 109 -8.08 5.55 2.82
C VAL A 109 -8.59 5.18 4.20
N GLU A 110 -9.60 4.30 4.27
CA GLU A 110 -9.91 3.54 5.47
C GLU A 110 -8.96 2.34 5.52
N ILE A 111 -8.29 2.15 6.65
CA ILE A 111 -7.40 1.03 6.88
C ILE A 111 -7.96 0.23 8.05
N THR A 112 -8.25 -1.04 7.79
CA THR A 112 -8.75 -1.98 8.79
C THR A 112 -7.67 -3.00 9.12
N ASN A 113 -7.28 -3.10 10.39
CA ASN A 113 -6.42 -4.19 10.86
C ASN A 113 -7.27 -5.46 10.99
N LEU A 114 -7.02 -6.44 10.14
CA LEU A 114 -7.81 -7.68 10.05
C LEU A 114 -7.59 -8.63 11.24
N ASN A 115 -6.56 -8.39 12.06
CA ASN A 115 -6.29 -9.22 13.24
C ASN A 115 -7.05 -8.77 14.49
N ASN A 116 -7.42 -7.48 14.59
CA ASN A 116 -8.06 -6.93 15.79
C ASN A 116 -9.31 -6.08 15.50
N GLY A 117 -9.69 -5.93 14.23
CA GLY A 117 -10.85 -5.16 13.77
C GLY A 117 -10.75 -3.64 13.90
N LYS A 118 -9.64 -3.09 14.42
CA LYS A 118 -9.46 -1.63 14.52
C LYS A 118 -9.41 -1.00 13.14
N LYS A 119 -9.98 0.22 13.06
CA LYS A 119 -10.02 1.02 11.84
C LYS A 119 -9.49 2.42 12.07
N ILE A 120 -8.90 2.99 11.05
CA ILE A 120 -8.50 4.40 10.99
C ILE A 120 -8.77 4.95 9.58
N VAL A 121 -8.90 6.26 9.47
CA VAL A 121 -8.84 6.96 8.19
C VAL A 121 -7.52 7.70 8.10
N ALA A 122 -6.72 7.40 7.08
CA ALA A 122 -5.40 8.00 6.85
C ALA A 122 -5.34 8.75 5.52
N LYS A 123 -4.52 9.80 5.47
CA LYS A 123 -4.15 10.48 4.21
C LYS A 123 -2.90 9.81 3.63
N VAL A 124 -3.03 9.25 2.44
CA VAL A 124 -1.87 8.76 1.67
C VAL A 124 -1.25 9.97 0.96
N ASN A 125 -0.10 10.38 1.42
CA ASN A 125 0.62 11.56 0.92
C ASN A 125 2.09 11.27 0.56
N ASP A 126 2.51 9.99 0.63
CA ASP A 126 3.87 9.60 0.32
C ASP A 126 3.97 8.34 -0.53
N ARG A 127 5.18 8.07 -1.08
CA ARG A 127 5.52 6.91 -1.89
C ARG A 127 6.29 5.87 -1.08
N GLY A 128 5.94 4.61 -1.26
CA GLY A 128 6.46 3.42 -0.58
C GLY A 128 5.33 2.45 -0.28
N PRO A 129 5.62 1.33 0.38
CA PRO A 129 6.94 0.79 0.77
C PRO A 129 7.73 0.21 -0.41
N PHE A 130 9.05 0.35 -0.38
CA PHE A 130 9.93 -0.17 -1.44
C PHE A 130 10.69 -1.44 -1.04
N HIS A 131 10.59 -1.86 0.21
CA HIS A 131 11.21 -3.08 0.73
C HIS A 131 10.16 -4.16 1.01
N GLY A 132 10.44 -5.38 0.56
CA GLY A 132 9.57 -6.53 0.78
C GLY A 132 8.22 -6.47 0.02
N LYS A 133 7.30 -7.33 0.41
CA LYS A 133 5.94 -7.46 -0.18
C LYS A 133 4.89 -6.61 0.57
N ARG A 134 5.30 -5.53 1.23
CA ARG A 134 4.37 -4.67 1.98
C ARG A 134 3.46 -3.90 1.04
N LEU A 135 2.22 -3.70 1.48
CA LEU A 135 1.20 -2.93 0.77
C LEU A 135 1.30 -1.44 1.07
N ILE A 136 1.38 -1.10 2.36
CA ILE A 136 1.29 0.27 2.85
C ILE A 136 2.24 0.46 4.04
N ASP A 137 2.86 1.62 4.16
CA ASP A 137 3.61 2.03 5.35
C ASP A 137 2.87 3.16 6.06
N LEU A 138 2.64 3.00 7.35
CA LEU A 138 1.88 3.90 8.21
C LEU A 138 2.82 4.88 8.91
N SER A 139 2.34 6.07 9.25
CA SER A 139 2.99 6.91 10.26
C SER A 139 3.01 6.21 11.62
N TYR A 140 3.88 6.65 12.52
CA TYR A 140 3.94 6.13 13.90
C TYR A 140 2.57 6.22 14.61
N ALA A 141 1.90 7.37 14.51
CA ALA A 141 0.59 7.57 15.11
C ALA A 141 -0.47 6.64 14.53
N ALA A 142 -0.49 6.47 13.20
CA ALA A 142 -1.41 5.56 12.51
C ALA A 142 -1.19 4.11 12.93
N ALA A 143 0.07 3.65 13.01
CA ALA A 143 0.42 2.31 13.43
C ALA A 143 0.05 2.03 14.90
N ALA A 144 0.29 3.00 15.77
CA ALA A 144 -0.07 2.90 17.21
C ALA A 144 -1.59 2.81 17.39
N LYS A 145 -2.36 3.67 16.70
CA LYS A 145 -3.83 3.69 16.76
C LYS A 145 -4.45 2.40 16.21
N LEU A 146 -3.88 1.86 15.14
CA LEU A 146 -4.32 0.61 14.50
C LEU A 146 -3.88 -0.65 15.27
N GLY A 147 -2.99 -0.50 16.28
CA GLY A 147 -2.47 -1.60 17.08
C GLY A 147 -1.42 -2.47 16.35
N ILE A 148 -0.70 -1.88 15.39
CA ILE A 148 0.37 -2.53 14.62
C ILE A 148 1.75 -2.20 15.19
N PHE A 149 1.91 -1.05 15.83
CA PHE A 149 3.19 -0.50 16.29
C PHE A 149 4.09 -1.52 17.00
N ALA A 150 3.58 -2.20 18.02
CA ALA A 150 4.38 -3.12 18.86
C ALA A 150 4.91 -4.35 18.09
N LYS A 151 4.15 -4.82 17.08
CA LYS A 151 4.54 -5.96 16.22
C LYS A 151 5.37 -5.52 15.01
N GLY A 152 5.45 -4.23 14.72
CA GLY A 152 6.12 -3.66 13.55
C GLY A 152 5.37 -3.84 12.24
N THR A 153 4.53 -4.88 12.12
CA THR A 153 3.72 -5.18 10.94
C THR A 153 2.34 -5.70 11.32
N GLY A 154 1.38 -5.60 10.38
CA GLY A 154 0.04 -6.16 10.53
C GLY A 154 -0.62 -6.43 9.19
N TYR A 155 -1.56 -7.38 9.15
CA TYR A 155 -2.34 -7.65 7.96
C TYR A 155 -3.56 -6.74 7.94
N VAL A 156 -3.71 -5.96 6.86
CA VAL A 156 -4.71 -4.90 6.76
C VAL A 156 -5.50 -5.00 5.47
N GLU A 157 -6.71 -4.44 5.49
CA GLU A 157 -7.45 -4.02 4.30
C GLU A 157 -7.32 -2.50 4.15
N VAL A 158 -6.99 -2.05 2.95
CA VAL A 158 -6.90 -0.64 2.57
C VAL A 158 -7.99 -0.35 1.55
N ARG A 159 -8.88 0.58 1.87
CA ARG A 159 -10.00 1.00 1.03
C ARG A 159 -9.92 2.50 0.77
N ALA A 160 -9.88 2.91 -0.50
CA ALA A 160 -9.93 4.33 -0.83
C ALA A 160 -11.33 4.93 -0.56
N LEU A 161 -11.33 6.14 -0.02
CA LEU A 161 -12.52 6.93 0.24
C LEU A 161 -12.66 8.03 -0.82
N SER A 162 -13.89 8.21 -1.33
CA SER A 162 -14.24 9.34 -2.20
C SER A 162 -14.81 10.47 -1.36
N PRO A 163 -14.18 11.65 -1.28
CA PRO A 163 -14.67 12.77 -0.48
C PRO A 163 -16.04 13.30 -0.92
N GLU A 164 -16.40 13.12 -2.19
CA GLU A 164 -17.68 13.56 -2.75
C GLU A 164 -18.87 12.65 -2.38
N LYS A 165 -18.59 11.47 -1.85
CA LYS A 165 -19.61 10.55 -1.34
C LYS A 165 -19.60 10.58 0.19
N SER A 166 -20.02 11.69 0.80
CA SER A 166 -20.62 11.65 2.14
C SER A 166 -21.66 10.53 2.15
N PRO A 167 -21.81 9.76 3.24
CA PRO A 167 -22.74 8.64 3.24
C PRO A 167 -24.18 9.18 3.14
N LYS A 168 -24.66 9.47 1.93
CA LYS A 168 -26.07 9.32 1.65
C LYS A 168 -26.35 7.86 1.90
N GLN A 169 -27.21 7.58 2.86
CA GLN A 169 -27.78 6.28 3.15
C GLN A 169 -28.01 5.52 1.84
N THR A 170 -27.05 4.69 1.47
CA THR A 170 -27.21 3.80 0.33
C THR A 170 -28.09 2.67 0.83
N THR A 171 -29.30 2.59 0.30
CA THR A 171 -30.07 1.35 0.22
C THR A 171 -29.10 0.18 0.10
N HIS A 172 -29.22 -0.79 1.00
CA HIS A 172 -28.40 -2.00 1.05
C HIS A 172 -28.50 -2.77 -0.28
N GLN A 173 -27.68 -2.39 -1.25
CA GLN A 173 -27.35 -3.31 -2.31
C GLN A 173 -26.31 -4.26 -1.74
N THR A 174 -26.72 -5.48 -1.49
CA THR A 174 -25.84 -6.58 -1.04
C THR A 174 -24.84 -6.83 -2.14
N TYR A 175 -23.54 -6.58 -1.87
CA TYR A 175 -22.45 -6.93 -2.75
C TYR A 175 -21.80 -8.22 -2.24
N GLU A 176 -21.60 -9.15 -3.12
CA GLU A 176 -20.80 -10.34 -2.87
C GLU A 176 -19.33 -10.02 -3.16
N GLU A 177 -18.48 -10.19 -2.18
CA GLU A 177 -17.03 -10.04 -2.35
C GLU A 177 -16.47 -11.33 -2.96
N GLN A 178 -15.85 -11.21 -4.12
CA GLN A 178 -15.21 -12.31 -4.81
C GLN A 178 -13.70 -12.16 -4.78
N VAL A 179 -12.99 -13.11 -4.19
CA VAL A 179 -11.53 -13.11 -4.10
C VAL A 179 -10.95 -13.83 -5.34
N TYR A 180 -9.95 -13.23 -5.95
CA TYR A 180 -9.17 -13.79 -7.06
C TYR A 180 -7.69 -13.79 -6.72
N ILE A 181 -6.92 -14.71 -7.29
CA ILE A 181 -5.46 -14.66 -7.32
C ILE A 181 -5.04 -14.13 -8.68
N GLN A 182 -4.35 -12.99 -8.75
CA GLN A 182 -3.72 -12.51 -9.97
C GLN A 182 -2.30 -13.04 -10.07
N LEU A 183 -2.00 -13.69 -11.20
CA LEU A 183 -0.72 -14.35 -11.48
C LEU A 183 0.23 -13.48 -12.32
N GLY A 184 -0.34 -12.54 -13.05
CA GLY A 184 0.42 -11.64 -13.90
C GLY A 184 -0.47 -10.79 -14.79
N ALA A 185 0.14 -9.77 -15.41
CA ALA A 185 -0.48 -8.88 -16.37
C ALA A 185 0.48 -8.68 -17.55
N PHE A 186 -0.02 -8.87 -18.78
CA PHE A 186 0.78 -8.93 -19.99
C PHE A 186 0.18 -8.04 -21.09
N GLU A 187 1.03 -7.35 -21.82
CA GLU A 187 0.63 -6.60 -23.03
C GLU A 187 0.32 -7.55 -24.19
N LYS A 188 1.07 -8.67 -24.28
CA LYS A 188 0.87 -9.70 -25.31
C LYS A 188 0.00 -10.83 -24.81
N LYS A 189 -1.08 -11.12 -25.54
CA LYS A 189 -2.04 -12.17 -25.19
C LYS A 189 -1.40 -13.56 -25.11
N GLU A 190 -0.41 -13.83 -25.96
CA GLU A 190 0.31 -15.11 -26.01
C GLU A 190 1.07 -15.40 -24.71
N ASN A 191 1.60 -14.36 -24.05
CA ASN A 191 2.28 -14.51 -22.75
C ASN A 191 1.29 -14.87 -21.65
N ALA A 192 0.10 -14.24 -21.66
CA ALA A 192 -0.98 -14.57 -20.73
C ALA A 192 -1.48 -16.02 -20.94
N GLN A 193 -1.62 -16.44 -22.21
CA GLN A 193 -2.04 -17.81 -22.55
C GLN A 193 -1.02 -18.86 -22.10
N ARG A 194 0.28 -18.61 -22.28
CA ARG A 194 1.35 -19.52 -21.81
C ARG A 194 1.30 -19.67 -20.30
N LEU A 195 1.14 -18.59 -19.54
CA LEU A 195 1.01 -18.67 -18.09
C LEU A 195 -0.27 -19.40 -17.69
N GLN A 196 -1.40 -19.13 -18.34
CA GLN A 196 -2.65 -19.84 -18.10
C GLN A 196 -2.50 -21.35 -18.30
N GLN A 197 -1.93 -21.78 -19.44
CA GLN A 197 -1.69 -23.21 -19.74
C GLN A 197 -0.77 -23.87 -18.71
N LYS A 198 0.33 -23.19 -18.31
CA LYS A 198 1.23 -23.68 -17.27
C LYS A 198 0.50 -23.88 -15.94
N VAL A 199 -0.35 -22.95 -15.55
CA VAL A 199 -1.12 -23.05 -14.29
C VAL A 199 -2.17 -24.17 -14.37
N MET A 200 -2.85 -24.31 -15.52
CA MET A 200 -3.83 -25.38 -15.73
C MET A 200 -3.18 -26.77 -15.73
N SER A 201 -1.95 -26.93 -16.25
CA SER A 201 -1.21 -28.20 -16.20
C SER A 201 -0.80 -28.61 -14.78
N LEU A 202 -0.76 -27.69 -13.82
CA LEU A 202 -0.59 -27.95 -12.38
C LEU A 202 -1.89 -28.39 -11.68
N GLY A 203 -2.97 -28.60 -12.43
CA GLY A 203 -4.27 -29.01 -11.89
C GLY A 203 -5.11 -27.86 -11.32
N VAL A 204 -4.66 -26.61 -11.44
CA VAL A 204 -5.39 -25.45 -10.91
C VAL A 204 -6.51 -25.06 -11.90
N LYS A 205 -7.74 -25.37 -11.52
CA LYS A 205 -8.96 -25.05 -12.28
C LYS A 205 -9.33 -23.55 -12.11
N ASN A 206 -10.25 -23.07 -12.97
CA ASN A 206 -10.78 -21.70 -12.93
C ASN A 206 -9.74 -20.59 -13.20
N THR A 207 -8.70 -20.90 -13.97
CA THR A 207 -7.73 -19.91 -14.46
C THR A 207 -8.28 -19.22 -15.71
N ARG A 208 -8.45 -17.89 -15.67
CA ARG A 208 -9.02 -17.07 -16.76
C ARG A 208 -8.14 -15.89 -17.11
N ILE A 209 -8.24 -15.43 -18.36
CA ILE A 209 -7.59 -14.20 -18.84
C ILE A 209 -8.66 -13.11 -18.90
N TYR A 210 -8.42 -12.01 -18.18
CA TYR A 210 -9.23 -10.80 -18.20
C TYR A 210 -8.50 -9.73 -19.00
N THR A 211 -9.16 -9.23 -20.05
CA THR A 211 -8.60 -8.17 -20.90
C THR A 211 -9.26 -6.84 -20.55
N SER A 212 -8.46 -5.81 -20.32
CA SER A 212 -8.93 -4.45 -20.09
C SER A 212 -8.12 -3.45 -20.90
N HIS A 213 -8.79 -2.39 -21.38
CA HIS A 213 -8.13 -1.24 -21.98
C HIS A 213 -7.52 -0.38 -20.86
N GLN A 214 -6.27 -0.01 -21.04
CA GLN A 214 -5.60 1.05 -20.27
C GLN A 214 -5.02 2.06 -21.27
N ASN A 215 -4.63 3.25 -20.80
CA ASN A 215 -4.07 4.31 -21.66
C ASN A 215 -2.83 3.86 -22.47
N SER A 216 -2.17 2.77 -22.07
CA SER A 216 -1.03 2.14 -22.74
C SER A 216 -1.39 1.02 -23.70
N GLY A 217 -2.68 0.70 -23.89
CA GLY A 217 -3.15 -0.39 -24.74
C GLY A 217 -3.91 -1.49 -23.97
N LEU A 218 -4.05 -2.65 -24.63
CA LEU A 218 -4.70 -3.83 -24.05
C LEU A 218 -3.79 -4.52 -23.04
N LEU A 219 -4.33 -4.79 -21.86
CA LEU A 219 -3.63 -5.54 -20.82
C LEU A 219 -4.39 -6.83 -20.49
N HIS A 220 -3.69 -7.97 -20.59
CA HIS A 220 -4.20 -9.31 -20.35
C HIS A 220 -3.77 -9.80 -18.98
N ARG A 221 -4.72 -9.88 -18.03
CA ARG A 221 -4.47 -10.33 -16.66
C ARG A 221 -4.87 -11.80 -16.50
N VAL A 222 -3.95 -12.63 -16.03
CA VAL A 222 -4.23 -14.03 -15.71
C VAL A 222 -4.65 -14.12 -14.25
N ARG A 223 -5.85 -14.65 -14.00
CA ARG A 223 -6.44 -14.76 -12.66
C ARG A 223 -7.05 -16.13 -12.43
N ILE A 224 -7.02 -16.57 -11.18
CA ILE A 224 -7.69 -17.78 -10.70
C ILE A 224 -8.83 -17.36 -9.77
N GLY A 225 -9.97 -17.97 -9.89
CA GLY A 225 -11.14 -17.69 -9.04
C GLY A 225 -12.41 -17.43 -9.85
N PRO A 226 -13.49 -16.95 -9.20
CA PRO A 226 -13.53 -16.44 -7.83
C PRO A 226 -13.43 -17.56 -6.78
N PHE A 227 -12.91 -17.16 -5.59
CA PHE A 227 -12.91 -18.03 -4.41
C PHE A 227 -13.96 -17.53 -3.42
N PRO A 228 -14.86 -18.41 -2.93
CA PRO A 228 -15.83 -18.04 -1.92
C PRO A 228 -15.18 -17.83 -0.54
N GLU A 229 -14.02 -18.46 -0.30
CA GLU A 229 -13.28 -18.41 0.96
C GLU A 229 -11.84 -17.98 0.73
N PRO A 230 -11.34 -16.96 1.44
CA PRO A 230 -9.96 -16.46 1.30
C PRO A 230 -8.88 -17.53 1.56
N GLU A 231 -9.17 -18.49 2.46
CA GLU A 231 -8.27 -19.58 2.85
C GLU A 231 -7.93 -20.50 1.66
N LYS A 232 -8.90 -20.76 0.78
CA LYS A 232 -8.68 -21.53 -0.45
C LYS A 232 -7.72 -20.82 -1.40
N ALA A 233 -7.78 -19.49 -1.47
CA ALA A 233 -6.84 -18.72 -2.26
C ALA A 233 -5.40 -18.84 -1.71
N LEU A 234 -5.22 -18.77 -0.39
CA LEU A 234 -3.91 -18.92 0.25
C LEU A 234 -3.29 -20.29 0.00
N SER A 235 -4.07 -21.35 0.08
CA SER A 235 -3.60 -22.72 -0.21
C SER A 235 -3.08 -22.84 -1.64
N ILE A 236 -3.83 -22.32 -2.63
CA ILE A 236 -3.41 -22.34 -4.03
C ILE A 236 -2.18 -21.47 -4.27
N MET A 237 -2.06 -20.30 -3.63
CA MET A 237 -0.87 -19.47 -3.71
C MET A 237 0.38 -20.20 -3.23
N SER A 238 0.27 -20.98 -2.15
CA SER A 238 1.38 -21.80 -1.63
C SER A 238 1.76 -22.91 -2.62
N GLN A 239 0.79 -23.57 -3.24
CA GLN A 239 1.01 -24.58 -4.27
C GLN A 239 1.71 -23.98 -5.52
N LEU A 240 1.28 -22.80 -5.96
CA LEU A 240 1.87 -22.10 -7.10
C LEU A 240 3.30 -21.65 -6.80
N ALA A 241 3.56 -21.16 -5.59
CA ALA A 241 4.90 -20.76 -5.16
C ALA A 241 5.87 -21.96 -5.16
N ALA A 242 5.43 -23.14 -4.70
CA ALA A 242 6.21 -24.38 -4.77
C ALA A 242 6.51 -24.82 -6.21
N ALA A 243 5.63 -24.48 -7.17
CA ALA A 243 5.82 -24.74 -8.60
C ALA A 243 6.58 -23.61 -9.35
N GLY A 244 7.21 -22.68 -8.61
CA GLY A 244 8.01 -21.58 -9.19
C GLY A 244 7.17 -20.43 -9.78
N ILE A 245 5.90 -20.29 -9.34
CA ILE A 245 5.00 -19.17 -9.70
C ILE A 245 4.77 -18.33 -8.44
N GLY A 246 5.77 -17.52 -8.05
CA GLY A 246 5.80 -16.81 -6.77
C GLY A 246 5.27 -15.37 -6.78
N ASP A 247 5.13 -14.71 -7.93
CA ASP A 247 4.64 -13.33 -8.06
C ASP A 247 3.11 -13.27 -8.13
N THR A 248 2.44 -13.84 -7.13
CA THR A 248 0.99 -13.89 -7.05
C THR A 248 0.46 -12.95 -5.97
N HIS A 249 -0.69 -12.31 -6.20
CA HIS A 249 -1.37 -11.48 -5.20
C HIS A 249 -2.89 -11.67 -5.28
N THR A 250 -3.58 -11.54 -4.15
CA THR A 250 -5.04 -11.58 -4.10
C THR A 250 -5.64 -10.26 -4.52
N ILE A 251 -6.76 -10.33 -5.26
CA ILE A 251 -7.60 -9.20 -5.64
C ILE A 251 -9.01 -9.50 -5.17
N THR A 252 -9.66 -8.53 -4.52
CA THR A 252 -11.08 -8.62 -4.16
C THR A 252 -11.89 -7.76 -5.12
N GLU A 253 -12.87 -8.35 -5.80
CA GLU A 253 -13.86 -7.64 -6.61
C GLU A 253 -15.22 -7.69 -5.92
N ARG A 254 -15.95 -6.57 -5.94
CA ARG A 254 -17.34 -6.51 -5.48
C ARG A 254 -18.27 -6.64 -6.66
N ARG A 255 -19.15 -7.63 -6.63
CA ARG A 255 -20.22 -7.76 -7.61
C ARG A 255 -21.57 -7.57 -6.94
N PRO A 256 -22.47 -6.81 -7.55
CA PRO A 256 -23.84 -6.72 -7.04
C PRO A 256 -24.46 -8.13 -7.07
N VAL A 257 -25.06 -8.54 -5.95
CA VAL A 257 -25.86 -9.77 -5.92
C VAL A 257 -27.03 -9.54 -6.88
N LYS A 258 -27.13 -10.37 -7.91
CA LYS A 258 -28.31 -10.37 -8.79
C LYS A 258 -29.48 -10.92 -7.97
N SER A 259 -30.46 -10.06 -7.70
CA SER A 259 -31.78 -10.46 -7.22
C SER A 259 -32.49 -11.35 -8.22
#